data_4d57be7d6f8faf7ab4ad54378b5ec883
#
_entry.id   4d57be7d6f8faf7ab4ad54378b5ec883
#
_cell.length_a   1.000
_cell.length_b   1.000
_cell.length_c   1.000
_cell.angle_alpha   90.00
_cell.angle_beta   90.00
_cell.angle_gamma   90.00
#
_symmetry.space_group_name_H-M   'P 1'
#
loop_
_entity.id
_entity.type
_entity.pdbx_description
1 polymer ?
#
loop_
_entity_poly.entity_id
_entity_poly.type
_entity_poly.pdbx_seq_one_letter_code
_entity_poly.pdbx_strand_id
1 'polypeptide(L)'
;MTEREKMLAGEPYQSRDPELLALYHRTKALLQTFASTASTDTAGKQEILRSIFGSVGSRVWIESPFACDYGVNIRIGDDCFINYNCVFLDSHQITIGNNVLIGPAVQLYTAGHPLLADERIIWDEKETERRYVTRALPISIGDRVWIGGGAIVMPGVKIGSGTTVGAGSVVTKDIPEGCFAAGNPCRVIRAL
;
A
#
# COMPACT_ATOMS: atom_id res chain seq x y z
N MET A 1 -21.17 1.79 -12.90
CA MET A 1 -19.88 1.85 -12.20
C MET A 1 -18.82 1.25 -13.08
N THR A 2 -17.70 1.96 -13.28
CA THR A 2 -16.48 1.42 -13.91
C THR A 2 -15.82 0.38 -12.99
N GLU A 3 -14.91 -0.43 -13.51
CA GLU A 3 -14.18 -1.40 -12.68
C GLU A 3 -13.32 -0.69 -11.62
N ARG A 4 -12.81 0.49 -11.93
CA ARG A 4 -12.11 1.36 -10.96
C ARG A 4 -13.03 1.86 -9.84
N GLU A 5 -14.24 2.27 -10.16
CA GLU A 5 -15.23 2.67 -9.16
C GLU A 5 -15.60 1.52 -8.23
N LYS A 6 -15.79 0.31 -8.77
CA LYS A 6 -16.04 -0.92 -7.99
C LYS A 6 -14.85 -1.22 -7.06
N MET A 7 -13.63 -1.17 -7.59
CA MET A 7 -12.40 -1.35 -6.81
C MET A 7 -12.33 -0.42 -5.59
N LEU A 8 -12.61 0.88 -5.80
CA LEU A 8 -12.60 1.89 -4.74
C LEU A 8 -13.83 1.85 -3.84
N ALA A 9 -14.90 1.16 -4.23
CA ALA A 9 -16.06 0.89 -3.39
C ALA A 9 -15.93 -0.39 -2.55
N GLY A 10 -14.83 -1.15 -2.70
CA GLY A 10 -14.63 -2.42 -2.02
C GLY A 10 -15.43 -3.59 -2.62
N GLU A 11 -16.03 -3.38 -3.79
CA GLU A 11 -16.77 -4.40 -4.52
C GLU A 11 -15.84 -5.30 -5.35
N PRO A 12 -16.30 -6.48 -5.75
CA PRO A 12 -15.57 -7.30 -6.70
C PRO A 12 -15.35 -6.54 -8.01
N TYR A 13 -14.12 -6.54 -8.49
CA TYR A 13 -13.73 -5.83 -9.72
C TYR A 13 -12.80 -6.67 -10.59
N GLN A 14 -12.72 -6.31 -11.87
CA GLN A 14 -11.84 -6.94 -12.84
C GLN A 14 -10.52 -6.16 -12.93
N SER A 15 -9.46 -6.72 -12.37
CA SER A 15 -8.14 -6.09 -12.32
C SER A 15 -7.47 -5.93 -13.70
N ARG A 16 -7.96 -6.63 -14.73
CA ARG A 16 -7.46 -6.55 -16.11
C ARG A 16 -8.26 -5.58 -16.99
N ASP A 17 -9.12 -4.76 -16.39
CA ASP A 17 -9.81 -3.70 -17.10
C ASP A 17 -8.81 -2.75 -17.78
N PRO A 18 -9.05 -2.28 -19.01
CA PRO A 18 -8.12 -1.43 -19.74
C PRO A 18 -7.72 -0.14 -19.02
N GLU A 19 -8.63 0.51 -18.26
CA GLU A 19 -8.31 1.70 -17.44
C GLU A 19 -7.31 1.35 -16.35
N LEU A 20 -7.54 0.25 -15.62
CA LEU A 20 -6.66 -0.21 -14.55
C LEU A 20 -5.29 -0.65 -15.08
N LEU A 21 -5.24 -1.35 -16.21
CA LEU A 21 -3.98 -1.73 -16.85
C LEU A 21 -3.19 -0.52 -17.32
N ALA A 22 -3.85 0.52 -17.87
CA ALA A 22 -3.18 1.75 -18.28
C ALA A 22 -2.53 2.47 -17.08
N LEU A 23 -3.23 2.56 -15.95
CA LEU A 23 -2.69 3.12 -14.70
C LEU A 23 -1.51 2.29 -14.19
N TYR A 24 -1.64 0.97 -14.17
CA TYR A 24 -0.58 0.05 -13.76
C TYR A 24 0.69 0.24 -14.60
N HIS A 25 0.59 0.20 -15.92
CA HIS A 25 1.76 0.34 -16.80
C HIS A 25 2.41 1.71 -16.70
N ARG A 26 1.61 2.79 -16.59
CA ARG A 26 2.12 4.13 -16.31
C ARG A 26 2.96 4.16 -15.03
N THR A 27 2.44 3.60 -13.95
CA THR A 27 3.12 3.57 -12.66
C THR A 27 4.40 2.76 -12.71
N LYS A 28 4.42 1.60 -13.38
CA LYS A 28 5.65 0.80 -13.56
C LYS A 28 6.73 1.57 -14.30
N ALA A 29 6.39 2.32 -15.34
CA ALA A 29 7.35 3.17 -16.07
C ALA A 29 7.92 4.28 -15.17
N LEU A 30 7.08 4.95 -14.39
CA LEU A 30 7.52 5.98 -13.44
C LEU A 30 8.43 5.42 -12.33
N LEU A 31 8.09 4.24 -11.79
CA LEU A 31 8.93 3.57 -10.79
C LEU A 31 10.31 3.17 -11.35
N GLN A 32 10.37 2.76 -12.62
CA GLN A 32 11.64 2.49 -13.28
C GLN A 32 12.49 3.76 -13.42
N THR A 33 11.87 4.89 -13.81
CA THR A 33 12.54 6.19 -13.86
C THR A 33 13.02 6.61 -12.47
N PHE A 34 12.18 6.46 -11.44
CA PHE A 34 12.55 6.75 -10.05
C PHE A 34 13.76 5.94 -9.58
N ALA A 35 13.78 4.64 -9.88
CA ALA A 35 14.88 3.76 -9.49
C ALA A 35 16.20 4.09 -10.19
N SER A 36 16.15 4.58 -11.42
CA SER A 36 17.34 4.96 -12.22
C SER A 36 17.82 6.39 -11.97
N THR A 37 17.03 7.23 -11.28
CA THR A 37 17.40 8.60 -10.92
C THR A 37 18.47 8.59 -9.85
N ALA A 38 19.54 9.38 -10.05
CA ALA A 38 20.65 9.46 -9.10
C ALA A 38 20.18 9.80 -7.68
N SER A 39 20.80 9.20 -6.66
CA SER A 39 20.43 9.47 -5.25
C SER A 39 20.63 10.92 -4.85
N THR A 40 21.53 11.63 -5.51
CA THR A 40 21.82 13.06 -5.29
C THR A 40 20.81 14.00 -5.94
N ASP A 41 20.01 13.52 -6.92
CA ASP A 41 18.96 14.30 -7.57
C ASP A 41 17.65 14.21 -6.75
N THR A 42 17.65 14.86 -5.60
CA THR A 42 16.50 14.85 -4.69
C THR A 42 15.29 15.59 -5.27
N ALA A 43 15.52 16.65 -6.05
CA ALA A 43 14.44 17.42 -6.68
C ALA A 43 13.74 16.59 -7.77
N GLY A 44 14.50 15.95 -8.66
CA GLY A 44 13.96 15.06 -9.69
C GLY A 44 13.19 13.88 -9.09
N LYS A 45 13.73 13.25 -8.03
CA LYS A 45 13.02 12.19 -7.31
C LYS A 45 11.68 12.66 -6.73
N GLN A 46 11.65 13.85 -6.11
CA GLN A 46 10.40 14.40 -5.57
C GLN A 46 9.35 14.68 -6.66
N GLU A 47 9.76 15.14 -7.84
CA GLU A 47 8.85 15.36 -8.97
C GLU A 47 8.26 14.05 -9.49
N ILE A 48 9.09 13.00 -9.60
CA ILE A 48 8.62 11.68 -9.99
C ILE A 48 7.62 11.12 -8.97
N LEU A 49 7.89 11.25 -7.65
CA LEU A 49 6.96 10.81 -6.60
C LEU A 49 5.60 11.54 -6.68
N ARG A 50 5.60 12.86 -6.98
CA ARG A 50 4.36 13.61 -7.23
C ARG A 50 3.61 13.11 -8.47
N SER A 51 4.33 12.57 -9.44
CA SER A 51 3.74 11.99 -10.65
C SER A 51 3.19 10.59 -10.44
N ILE A 52 3.73 9.83 -9.47
CA ILE A 52 3.28 8.49 -9.11
C ILE A 52 2.08 8.55 -8.19
N PHE A 53 2.17 9.30 -7.08
CA PHE A 53 1.21 9.23 -5.98
C PHE A 53 0.02 10.17 -6.16
N GLY A 54 -1.11 9.80 -5.57
CA GLY A 54 -2.30 10.64 -5.50
C GLY A 54 -2.04 11.95 -4.74
N SER A 55 -1.20 11.89 -3.68
CA SER A 55 -0.57 13.06 -3.06
C SER A 55 0.68 12.66 -2.30
N VAL A 56 1.66 13.55 -2.27
CA VAL A 56 2.88 13.40 -1.47
C VAL A 56 3.25 14.75 -0.86
N GLY A 57 3.46 14.72 0.44
CA GLY A 57 3.84 15.90 1.22
C GLY A 57 5.27 16.36 0.97
N SER A 58 5.69 17.31 1.77
CA SER A 58 7.07 17.82 1.77
C SER A 58 8.00 16.89 2.57
N ARG A 59 9.29 16.87 2.20
CA ARG A 59 10.35 16.12 2.89
C ARG A 59 10.04 14.62 3.04
N VAL A 60 9.40 14.02 2.04
CA VAL A 60 9.18 12.58 1.94
C VAL A 60 10.39 11.94 1.29
N TRP A 61 10.94 10.91 1.91
CA TRP A 61 12.05 10.14 1.38
C TRP A 61 11.64 8.69 1.18
N ILE A 62 11.86 8.17 -0.02
CA ILE A 62 11.59 6.77 -0.36
C ILE A 62 12.84 6.15 -0.93
N GLU A 63 13.26 5.03 -0.34
CA GLU A 63 14.39 4.26 -0.83
C GLU A 63 13.98 3.31 -1.96
N SER A 64 14.88 3.11 -2.91
CA SER A 64 14.71 2.12 -3.98
C SER A 64 15.42 0.81 -3.63
N PRO A 65 14.87 -0.34 -4.04
CA PRO A 65 13.63 -0.50 -4.79
C PRO A 65 12.36 -0.31 -3.94
N PHE A 66 11.34 0.28 -4.56
CA PHE A 66 9.99 0.43 -4.04
C PHE A 66 9.00 -0.06 -5.09
N ALA A 67 7.90 -0.67 -4.68
CA ALA A 67 6.88 -1.17 -5.58
C ALA A 67 5.47 -0.76 -5.13
N CYS A 68 4.64 -0.37 -6.09
CA CYS A 68 3.20 -0.21 -5.92
C CYS A 68 2.48 -0.58 -7.21
N ASP A 69 1.15 -0.73 -7.17
CA ASP A 69 0.37 -1.11 -8.36
C ASP A 69 -0.01 0.11 -9.20
N TYR A 70 -0.79 1.02 -8.63
CA TYR A 70 -1.34 2.17 -9.34
C TYR A 70 -0.71 3.49 -8.92
N GLY A 71 -0.20 3.60 -7.71
CA GLY A 71 0.37 4.79 -7.10
C GLY A 71 -0.67 5.87 -6.79
N VAL A 72 -1.61 6.12 -7.69
CA VAL A 72 -2.64 7.17 -7.56
C VAL A 72 -3.54 7.01 -6.33
N ASN A 73 -3.59 5.82 -5.75
CA ASN A 73 -4.36 5.55 -4.54
C ASN A 73 -3.54 5.73 -3.26
N ILE A 74 -2.26 6.09 -3.36
CA ILE A 74 -1.38 6.33 -2.21
C ILE A 74 -1.34 7.82 -1.90
N ARG A 75 -1.54 8.16 -0.62
CA ARG A 75 -1.41 9.51 -0.08
C ARG A 75 -0.44 9.49 1.09
N ILE A 76 0.57 10.34 1.04
CA ILE A 76 1.64 10.41 2.05
C ILE A 76 1.72 11.84 2.56
N GLY A 77 1.73 11.99 3.89
CA GLY A 77 1.90 13.28 4.57
C GLY A 77 3.35 13.78 4.53
N ASP A 78 3.63 14.79 5.34
CA ASP A 78 4.93 15.41 5.45
C ASP A 78 5.92 14.59 6.29
N ASP A 79 7.23 14.79 6.07
CA ASP A 79 8.32 14.27 6.91
C ASP A 79 8.31 12.73 7.06
N CYS A 80 7.97 12.02 6.00
CA CYS A 80 7.90 10.55 6.02
C CYS A 80 9.15 9.92 5.41
N PHE A 81 9.58 8.80 6.00
CA PHE A 81 10.66 7.97 5.49
C PHE A 81 10.17 6.54 5.22
N ILE A 82 10.33 6.07 3.99
CA ILE A 82 10.01 4.71 3.55
C ILE A 82 11.29 4.04 3.09
N ASN A 83 11.64 2.95 3.76
CA ASN A 83 12.91 2.23 3.55
C ASN A 83 12.83 1.27 2.36
N TYR A 84 13.93 0.57 2.07
CA TYR A 84 14.13 -0.33 0.92
C TYR A 84 13.12 -1.47 0.86
N ASN A 85 12.82 -1.93 -0.37
CA ASN A 85 12.03 -3.12 -0.66
C ASN A 85 10.58 -3.08 -0.14
N CYS A 86 10.03 -1.91 0.10
CA CYS A 86 8.64 -1.79 0.49
C CYS A 86 7.71 -2.04 -0.70
N VAL A 87 6.56 -2.71 -0.42
CA VAL A 87 5.56 -3.08 -1.42
C VAL A 87 4.20 -2.58 -0.96
N PHE A 88 3.60 -1.64 -1.70
CA PHE A 88 2.27 -1.12 -1.42
C PHE A 88 1.31 -1.51 -2.56
N LEU A 89 0.50 -2.55 -2.31
CA LEU A 89 -0.54 -2.97 -3.27
C LEU A 89 -1.76 -2.07 -3.08
N ASP A 90 -1.77 -0.97 -3.81
CA ASP A 90 -2.73 0.13 -3.67
C ASP A 90 -3.95 -0.03 -4.58
N SER A 91 -4.57 -1.19 -4.59
CA SER A 91 -5.89 -1.38 -5.22
C SER A 91 -6.98 -0.54 -4.57
N HIS A 92 -6.84 -0.19 -3.28
CA HIS A 92 -7.64 0.79 -2.58
C HIS A 92 -6.75 1.87 -1.97
N GLN A 93 -7.35 2.88 -1.36
CA GLN A 93 -6.59 3.95 -0.72
C GLN A 93 -5.63 3.43 0.36
N ILE A 94 -4.38 3.91 0.30
CA ILE A 94 -3.39 3.84 1.37
C ILE A 94 -3.12 5.28 1.80
N THR A 95 -3.51 5.62 3.03
CA THR A 95 -3.27 6.95 3.60
C THR A 95 -2.21 6.83 4.70
N ILE A 96 -1.15 7.62 4.58
CA ILE A 96 -0.04 7.68 5.53
C ILE A 96 0.02 9.12 6.06
N GLY A 97 -0.05 9.27 7.37
CA GLY A 97 0.02 10.56 8.06
C GLY A 97 1.39 11.21 7.99
N ASN A 98 1.66 12.16 8.88
CA ASN A 98 2.91 12.91 8.94
C ASN A 98 3.92 12.25 9.89
N ASN A 99 5.22 12.46 9.64
CA ASN A 99 6.31 11.96 10.48
C ASN A 99 6.29 10.43 10.67
N VAL A 100 5.93 9.69 9.61
CA VAL A 100 5.85 8.23 9.64
C VAL A 100 7.18 7.63 9.20
N LEU A 101 7.65 6.63 9.97
CA LEU A 101 8.82 5.83 9.63
C LEU A 101 8.40 4.41 9.23
N ILE A 102 8.76 4.00 8.03
CA ILE A 102 8.49 2.66 7.51
C ILE A 102 9.81 1.94 7.27
N GLY A 103 10.02 0.84 8.01
CA GLY A 103 11.20 0.00 7.93
C GLY A 103 11.30 -0.76 6.60
N PRO A 104 12.45 -1.42 6.33
CA PRO A 104 12.66 -2.13 5.08
C PRO A 104 11.72 -3.33 4.93
N ALA A 105 11.36 -3.65 3.69
CA ALA A 105 10.51 -4.77 3.32
C ALA A 105 9.11 -4.77 3.98
N VAL A 106 8.59 -3.61 4.38
CA VAL A 106 7.20 -3.47 4.85
C VAL A 106 6.26 -3.62 3.67
N GLN A 107 5.15 -4.32 3.91
CA GLN A 107 4.16 -4.63 2.89
C GLN A 107 2.79 -4.12 3.35
N LEU A 108 2.15 -3.28 2.52
CA LEU A 108 0.79 -2.77 2.73
C LEU A 108 -0.10 -3.36 1.65
N TYR A 109 -1.03 -4.23 2.02
CA TYR A 109 -1.90 -4.92 1.09
C TYR A 109 -3.34 -4.43 1.22
N THR A 110 -3.84 -3.68 0.26
CA THR A 110 -5.26 -3.30 0.23
C THR A 110 -6.10 -4.35 -0.49
N ALA A 111 -5.51 -5.15 -1.38
CA ALA A 111 -6.19 -6.18 -2.13
C ALA A 111 -6.23 -7.52 -1.40
N GLY A 112 -7.32 -8.26 -1.62
CA GLY A 112 -7.50 -9.62 -1.16
C GLY A 112 -8.42 -10.43 -2.07
N HIS A 113 -8.48 -11.73 -1.81
CA HIS A 113 -9.31 -12.67 -2.53
C HIS A 113 -10.20 -13.44 -1.57
N PRO A 114 -11.36 -13.99 -2.03
CA PRO A 114 -12.17 -14.92 -1.24
C PRO A 114 -11.34 -16.10 -0.74
N LEU A 115 -11.57 -16.51 0.50
CA LEU A 115 -10.85 -17.64 1.10
C LEU A 115 -11.26 -18.98 0.45
N LEU A 116 -12.52 -19.12 0.13
CA LEU A 116 -13.03 -20.31 -0.55
C LEU A 116 -12.59 -20.30 -2.02
N ALA A 117 -12.03 -21.43 -2.48
CA ALA A 117 -11.49 -21.56 -3.83
C ALA A 117 -12.56 -21.34 -4.90
N ASP A 118 -13.76 -21.87 -4.68
CA ASP A 118 -14.89 -21.77 -5.62
C ASP A 118 -15.46 -20.35 -5.74
N GLU A 119 -15.30 -19.53 -4.68
CA GLU A 119 -15.64 -18.11 -4.72
C GLU A 119 -14.52 -17.26 -5.34
N ARG A 120 -13.28 -17.69 -5.23
CA ARG A 120 -12.11 -16.97 -5.71
C ARG A 120 -11.89 -17.10 -7.20
N ILE A 121 -12.21 -18.25 -7.79
CA ILE A 121 -11.95 -18.56 -9.19
C ILE A 121 -13.27 -18.50 -9.94
N ILE A 122 -13.40 -17.53 -10.86
CA ILE A 122 -14.52 -17.46 -11.79
C ILE A 122 -14.09 -18.13 -13.10
N TRP A 123 -14.88 -19.08 -13.54
CA TRP A 123 -14.79 -19.66 -14.86
C TRP A 123 -15.87 -19.04 -15.74
N ASP A 124 -15.47 -18.24 -16.71
CA ASP A 124 -16.37 -17.72 -17.74
C ASP A 124 -16.19 -18.56 -19.00
N GLU A 125 -17.24 -19.29 -19.40
CA GLU A 125 -17.22 -20.14 -20.60
C GLU A 125 -17.00 -19.34 -21.89
N LYS A 126 -17.27 -18.03 -21.88
CA LYS A 126 -17.07 -17.13 -23.02
C LYS A 126 -15.65 -16.55 -23.09
N GLU A 127 -14.86 -16.71 -22.04
CA GLU A 127 -13.49 -16.23 -21.97
C GLU A 127 -12.51 -17.39 -21.90
N THR A 128 -11.45 -17.31 -22.66
CA THR A 128 -10.37 -18.30 -22.68
C THR A 128 -9.49 -18.26 -21.43
N GLU A 129 -9.74 -17.33 -20.50
CA GLU A 129 -8.91 -17.09 -19.32
C GLU A 129 -9.71 -17.18 -18.01
N ARG A 130 -9.09 -17.82 -17.02
CA ARG A 130 -9.61 -17.84 -15.64
C ARG A 130 -9.48 -16.44 -15.03
N ARG A 131 -10.51 -16.01 -14.30
CA ARG A 131 -10.50 -14.78 -13.53
C ARG A 131 -10.48 -15.07 -12.03
N TYR A 132 -9.83 -14.22 -11.29
CA TYR A 132 -9.84 -14.25 -9.84
C TYR A 132 -10.67 -13.08 -9.32
N VAL A 133 -11.61 -13.38 -8.42
CA VAL A 133 -12.35 -12.33 -7.69
C VAL A 133 -11.37 -11.59 -6.81
N THR A 134 -11.28 -10.29 -7.00
CA THR A 134 -10.46 -9.39 -6.19
C THR A 134 -11.37 -8.38 -5.52
N ARG A 135 -11.13 -8.11 -4.24
CA ARG A 135 -11.74 -7.02 -3.47
C ARG A 135 -10.63 -6.22 -2.82
N ALA A 136 -10.90 -4.95 -2.54
CA ALA A 136 -9.92 -4.10 -1.89
C ALA A 136 -10.55 -3.31 -0.74
N LEU A 137 -9.79 -3.12 0.34
CA LEU A 137 -10.17 -2.31 1.49
C LEU A 137 -9.04 -1.32 1.81
N PRO A 138 -9.36 -0.10 2.26
CA PRO A 138 -8.36 0.93 2.51
C PRO A 138 -7.46 0.59 3.70
N ILE A 139 -6.22 1.12 3.68
CA ILE A 139 -5.33 1.13 4.83
C ILE A 139 -5.11 2.57 5.27
N SER A 140 -5.16 2.81 6.58
CA SER A 140 -4.89 4.13 7.17
C SER A 140 -3.83 4.02 8.25
N ILE A 141 -2.77 4.82 8.12
CA ILE A 141 -1.67 4.93 9.08
C ILE A 141 -1.66 6.36 9.60
N GLY A 142 -1.81 6.53 10.91
CA GLY A 142 -1.84 7.83 11.58
C GLY A 142 -0.47 8.54 11.61
N ASP A 143 -0.43 9.70 12.22
CA ASP A 143 0.80 10.49 12.38
C ASP A 143 1.77 9.82 13.35
N ARG A 144 3.08 10.04 13.15
CA ARG A 144 4.17 9.60 14.05
C ARG A 144 4.16 8.10 14.33
N VAL A 145 3.72 7.31 13.36
CA VAL A 145 3.77 5.85 13.44
C VAL A 145 5.14 5.35 13.00
N TRP A 146 5.65 4.35 13.70
CA TRP A 146 6.80 3.58 13.26
C TRP A 146 6.41 2.14 12.95
N ILE A 147 6.62 1.70 11.72
CA ILE A 147 6.41 0.31 11.30
C ILE A 147 7.76 -0.35 11.11
N GLY A 148 8.06 -1.35 11.94
CA GLY A 148 9.28 -2.14 11.89
C GLY A 148 9.41 -2.97 10.62
N GLY A 149 10.65 -3.22 10.19
CA GLY A 149 10.94 -3.92 8.94
C GLY A 149 10.28 -5.29 8.81
N GLY A 150 9.88 -5.64 7.60
CA GLY A 150 9.22 -6.92 7.29
C GLY A 150 7.80 -7.05 7.84
N ALA A 151 7.22 -6.02 8.42
CA ALA A 151 5.82 -6.07 8.85
C ALA A 151 4.88 -6.07 7.62
N ILE A 152 3.76 -6.77 7.77
CA ILE A 152 2.70 -6.88 6.75
C ILE A 152 1.42 -6.29 7.34
N VAL A 153 0.80 -5.33 6.64
CA VAL A 153 -0.49 -4.75 7.01
C VAL A 153 -1.55 -5.24 6.04
N MET A 154 -2.60 -5.86 6.60
CA MET A 154 -3.66 -6.49 5.83
C MET A 154 -4.76 -5.49 5.42
N PRO A 155 -5.60 -5.84 4.42
CA PRO A 155 -6.66 -4.97 3.93
C PRO A 155 -7.61 -4.49 5.04
N GLY A 156 -7.99 -3.22 4.99
CA GLY A 156 -8.96 -2.62 5.91
C GLY A 156 -8.40 -2.13 7.24
N VAL A 157 -7.11 -2.35 7.51
CA VAL A 157 -6.49 -2.02 8.81
C VAL A 157 -6.26 -0.53 8.98
N LYS A 158 -6.52 -0.05 10.20
CA LYS A 158 -6.15 1.29 10.67
C LYS A 158 -5.12 1.17 11.79
N ILE A 159 -4.03 1.94 11.69
CA ILE A 159 -2.99 2.06 12.72
C ILE A 159 -3.06 3.48 13.28
N GLY A 160 -3.36 3.57 14.58
CA GLY A 160 -3.51 4.85 15.29
C GLY A 160 -2.21 5.63 15.41
N SER A 161 -2.30 6.95 15.57
CA SER A 161 -1.15 7.86 15.68
C SER A 161 -0.24 7.52 16.86
N GLY A 162 1.06 7.79 16.74
CA GLY A 162 2.04 7.55 17.80
C GLY A 162 2.29 6.08 18.14
N THR A 163 1.82 5.17 17.30
CA THR A 163 1.95 3.71 17.51
C THR A 163 3.24 3.18 16.88
N THR A 164 3.83 2.18 17.54
CA THR A 164 4.96 1.41 17.00
C THR A 164 4.50 -0.02 16.70
N VAL A 165 4.74 -0.48 15.48
CA VAL A 165 4.55 -1.88 15.06
C VAL A 165 5.91 -2.56 14.99
N GLY A 166 6.09 -3.64 15.75
CA GLY A 166 7.33 -4.42 15.80
C GLY A 166 7.66 -5.09 14.47
N ALA A 167 8.95 -5.28 14.20
CA ALA A 167 9.42 -5.93 12.97
C ALA A 167 8.86 -7.35 12.81
N GLY A 168 8.60 -7.77 11.55
CA GLY A 168 8.06 -9.09 11.22
C GLY A 168 6.60 -9.31 11.64
N SER A 169 5.89 -8.28 12.06
CA SER A 169 4.48 -8.39 12.50
C SER A 169 3.53 -8.55 11.32
N VAL A 170 2.44 -9.31 11.53
CA VAL A 170 1.31 -9.39 10.58
C VAL A 170 0.09 -8.73 11.19
N VAL A 171 -0.20 -7.50 10.77
CA VAL A 171 -1.29 -6.67 11.31
C VAL A 171 -2.59 -7.02 10.59
N THR A 172 -3.47 -7.75 11.28
CA THR A 172 -4.74 -8.27 10.75
C THR A 172 -5.97 -7.56 11.31
N LYS A 173 -5.79 -6.63 12.25
CA LYS A 173 -6.83 -5.84 12.91
C LYS A 173 -6.32 -4.45 13.22
N ASP A 174 -7.24 -3.52 13.43
CA ASP A 174 -6.91 -2.16 13.82
C ASP A 174 -6.04 -2.12 15.08
N ILE A 175 -5.07 -1.22 15.09
CA ILE A 175 -4.19 -0.96 16.22
C ILE A 175 -4.51 0.43 16.78
N PRO A 176 -4.84 0.55 18.09
CA PRO A 176 -5.10 1.85 18.72
C PRO A 176 -3.92 2.80 18.64
N GLU A 177 -4.16 4.08 18.92
CA GLU A 177 -3.12 5.08 19.05
C GLU A 177 -2.23 4.85 20.29
N GLY A 178 -0.99 5.35 20.25
CA GLY A 178 -0.09 5.43 21.40
C GLY A 178 0.27 4.08 21.99
N CYS A 179 0.42 3.04 21.19
CA CYS A 179 0.78 1.72 21.70
C CYS A 179 1.95 1.06 20.94
N PHE A 180 2.57 0.08 21.59
CA PHE A 180 3.46 -0.88 20.95
C PHE A 180 2.69 -2.17 20.66
N ALA A 181 2.67 -2.56 19.39
CA ALA A 181 2.05 -3.80 18.94
C ALA A 181 3.05 -4.66 18.17
N ALA A 182 3.00 -5.97 18.32
CA ALA A 182 3.95 -6.88 17.63
C ALA A 182 3.38 -8.30 17.47
N GLY A 183 4.01 -9.08 16.60
CA GLY A 183 3.78 -10.51 16.43
C GLY A 183 2.99 -10.92 15.21
N ASN A 184 2.80 -12.22 15.04
CA ASN A 184 2.00 -12.83 13.98
C ASN A 184 1.01 -13.84 14.60
N PRO A 185 -0.29 -13.53 14.68
CA PRO A 185 -0.89 -12.23 14.33
C PRO A 185 -0.50 -11.13 15.32
N CYS A 186 -0.38 -9.89 14.82
CA CYS A 186 0.00 -8.72 15.63
C CYS A 186 -1.02 -8.44 16.74
N ARG A 187 -0.50 -8.14 17.96
CA ARG A 187 -1.31 -7.77 19.12
C ARG A 187 -0.68 -6.58 19.84
N VAL A 188 -1.53 -5.77 20.47
CA VAL A 188 -1.07 -4.73 21.38
C VAL A 188 -0.35 -5.37 22.56
N ILE A 189 0.88 -4.92 22.80
CA ILE A 189 1.74 -5.41 23.90
C ILE A 189 1.62 -4.48 25.10
N ARG A 190 1.66 -3.15 24.87
CA ARG A 190 1.55 -2.13 25.93
C ARG A 190 1.23 -0.75 25.35
N ALA A 191 0.77 0.16 26.18
CA ALA A 191 0.72 1.60 25.87
C ALA A 191 2.16 2.21 25.84
N LEU A 192 2.34 3.30 25.11
CA LEU A 192 3.57 4.09 25.00
C LEU A 192 3.46 5.41 25.75
#